data_75c5a0253b9cfa40d54797905878b7af
#
_entry.id   75c5a0253b9cfa40d54797905878b7af
#
_cell.length_a   1.000
_cell.length_b   1.000
_cell.length_c   1.000
_cell.angle_alpha   90.00
_cell.angle_beta   90.00
_cell.angle_gamma   90.00
#
_symmetry.space_group_name_H-M   'P 1'
#
loop_
_entity.id
_entity.type
_entity.pdbx_description
1 polymer ?
#
loop_
_entity_poly.entity_id
_entity_poly.type
_entity_poly.pdbx_seq_one_letter_code
_entity_poly.pdbx_strand_id
1 'polypeptide(L)'
;MFLPSRSPSARRESLWAIGCFLLFFAGFLVAMETRFPHWTDREYAARREMAQKCHEENRERPVLAVIGGSRVGTGFLPEEIETLHDQTGQQINVVNFSHLGAGPRMNLLQLHRLLRAGITPTWLVVEIVPAHLCSEVTTIADLSLNDVRILRPHWGDKQLLINPAKARLKGLFRFRNGFLDTVAPDFSTSPPLYLSQYGGNPRWLESHPRATADRDDLIREIRWQFQERMSNWRVDPELDSTMRELFSVCKKHGIRASVALFPESNEFRSWCALGVEERIQRYFTDLCEQFALPFHDCREWMDDEDFHDPHHMTPTGAKRFSMKFEKQVLKQVIQK
;
A
#
# COMPACT_ATOMS: atom_id res chain seq x y z
N MET A 1 23.98 -52.95 10.07
CA MET A 1 23.78 -52.46 8.70
C MET A 1 24.66 -51.22 8.53
N PHE A 2 25.86 -51.37 7.94
CA PHE A 2 26.82 -50.27 7.76
C PHE A 2 26.43 -49.50 6.49
N LEU A 3 26.10 -48.24 6.65
CA LEU A 3 25.94 -47.35 5.51
C LEU A 3 27.34 -47.17 4.86
N PRO A 4 27.48 -47.33 3.54
CA PRO A 4 28.75 -47.19 2.88
C PRO A 4 29.25 -45.73 3.02
N SER A 5 30.48 -45.58 3.48
CA SER A 5 31.17 -44.26 3.54
C SER A 5 31.26 -43.70 2.13
N ARG A 6 30.61 -42.57 1.84
CA ARG A 6 30.74 -41.87 0.55
C ARG A 6 32.20 -41.52 0.30
N SER A 7 32.66 -41.81 -0.90
CA SER A 7 34.03 -41.47 -1.32
C SER A 7 34.29 -39.95 -1.23
N PRO A 8 35.50 -39.47 -0.95
CA PRO A 8 35.84 -38.04 -0.92
C PRO A 8 35.48 -37.29 -2.22
N SER A 9 35.52 -37.95 -3.38
CA SER A 9 35.09 -37.40 -4.68
C SER A 9 33.59 -37.11 -4.73
N ALA A 10 32.75 -38.06 -4.30
CA ALA A 10 31.32 -37.90 -4.29
C ALA A 10 30.85 -36.76 -3.36
N ARG A 11 31.55 -36.53 -2.27
CA ARG A 11 31.29 -35.40 -1.36
C ARG A 11 31.62 -34.05 -2.01
N ARG A 12 32.76 -33.97 -2.72
CA ARG A 12 33.22 -32.80 -3.47
C ARG A 12 32.25 -32.46 -4.62
N GLU A 13 31.87 -33.46 -5.39
CA GLU A 13 30.88 -33.31 -6.49
C GLU A 13 29.52 -32.82 -6.00
N SER A 14 29.03 -33.36 -4.87
CA SER A 14 27.79 -32.90 -4.25
C SER A 14 27.90 -31.44 -3.78
N LEU A 15 29.02 -31.03 -3.19
CA LEU A 15 29.23 -29.63 -2.78
C LEU A 15 29.28 -28.69 -3.98
N TRP A 16 29.96 -29.09 -5.09
CA TRP A 16 29.94 -28.33 -6.33
C TRP A 16 28.56 -28.21 -6.93
N ALA A 17 27.78 -29.29 -6.99
CA ALA A 17 26.43 -29.28 -7.51
C ALA A 17 25.52 -28.35 -6.69
N ILE A 18 25.62 -28.39 -5.36
CA ILE A 18 24.90 -27.48 -4.46
C ILE A 18 25.33 -26.02 -4.70
N GLY A 19 26.64 -25.77 -4.82
CA GLY A 19 27.16 -24.43 -5.08
C GLY A 19 26.67 -23.84 -6.40
N CYS A 20 26.73 -24.63 -7.48
CA CYS A 20 26.22 -24.24 -8.79
C CYS A 20 24.70 -24.01 -8.76
N PHE A 21 23.94 -24.86 -8.08
CA PHE A 21 22.50 -24.69 -7.91
C PHE A 21 22.17 -23.37 -7.17
N LEU A 22 22.86 -23.09 -6.06
CA LEU A 22 22.64 -21.87 -5.29
C LEU A 22 22.99 -20.61 -6.10
N LEU A 23 24.10 -20.64 -6.88
CA LEU A 23 24.47 -19.54 -7.77
C LEU A 23 23.43 -19.32 -8.88
N PHE A 24 23.01 -20.41 -9.53
CA PHE A 24 21.97 -20.35 -10.55
C PHE A 24 20.67 -19.81 -9.97
N PHE A 25 20.26 -20.32 -8.81
CA PHE A 25 19.04 -19.89 -8.13
C PHE A 25 19.09 -18.41 -7.73
N ALA A 26 20.22 -17.96 -7.19
CA ALA A 26 20.42 -16.54 -6.87
C ALA A 26 20.37 -15.66 -8.14
N GLY A 27 21.06 -16.06 -9.20
CA GLY A 27 21.01 -15.38 -10.50
C GLY A 27 19.59 -15.35 -11.09
N PHE A 28 18.87 -16.46 -10.99
CA PHE A 28 17.46 -16.53 -11.40
C PHE A 28 16.59 -15.54 -10.60
N LEU A 29 16.71 -15.50 -9.27
CA LEU A 29 15.92 -14.56 -8.45
C LEU A 29 16.23 -13.11 -8.82
N VAL A 30 17.51 -12.76 -9.02
CA VAL A 30 17.89 -11.39 -9.44
C VAL A 30 17.31 -11.07 -10.82
N ALA A 31 17.43 -12.00 -11.77
CA ALA A 31 16.86 -11.82 -13.11
C ALA A 31 15.33 -11.63 -13.07
N MET A 32 14.64 -12.42 -12.25
CA MET A 32 13.18 -12.30 -12.09
C MET A 32 12.79 -10.95 -11.48
N GLU A 33 13.47 -10.50 -10.42
CA GLU A 33 13.19 -9.21 -9.79
C GLU A 33 13.48 -8.00 -10.71
N THR A 34 14.51 -8.11 -11.57
CA THR A 34 14.89 -7.00 -12.46
C THR A 34 14.11 -6.98 -13.75
N ARG A 35 13.82 -8.16 -14.32
CA ARG A 35 13.19 -8.28 -15.64
C ARG A 35 11.67 -8.40 -15.57
N PHE A 36 11.15 -8.97 -14.47
CA PHE A 36 9.73 -9.27 -14.30
C PHE A 36 9.20 -8.79 -12.93
N PRO A 37 9.36 -7.51 -12.58
CA PRO A 37 8.90 -6.98 -11.29
C PRO A 37 7.38 -7.12 -11.09
N HIS A 38 6.59 -7.14 -12.19
CA HIS A 38 5.14 -7.35 -12.17
C HIS A 38 4.73 -8.76 -11.72
N TRP A 39 5.65 -9.73 -11.72
CA TRP A 39 5.37 -11.08 -11.19
C TRP A 39 5.47 -11.14 -9.67
N THR A 40 6.09 -10.16 -9.03
CA THR A 40 6.26 -10.10 -7.57
C THR A 40 5.19 -9.28 -6.87
N ASP A 41 4.88 -8.11 -7.41
CA ASP A 41 3.90 -7.16 -6.91
C ASP A 41 3.10 -6.62 -8.09
N ARG A 42 2.04 -7.36 -8.42
CA ARG A 42 1.18 -7.07 -9.58
C ARG A 42 0.46 -5.74 -9.45
N GLU A 43 -0.03 -5.45 -8.24
CA GLU A 43 -0.75 -4.20 -7.98
C GLU A 43 0.16 -2.99 -8.15
N TYR A 44 1.35 -3.04 -7.56
CA TYR A 44 2.35 -1.99 -7.73
C TYR A 44 2.76 -1.83 -9.21
N ALA A 45 3.01 -2.94 -9.90
CA ALA A 45 3.43 -2.88 -11.31
C ALA A 45 2.37 -2.19 -12.18
N ALA A 46 1.10 -2.55 -12.00
CA ALA A 46 -0.01 -1.94 -12.74
C ALA A 46 -0.16 -0.44 -12.40
N ARG A 47 -0.09 -0.07 -11.11
CA ARG A 47 -0.17 1.33 -10.70
C ARG A 47 1.03 2.15 -11.17
N ARG A 48 2.23 1.55 -11.17
CA ARG A 48 3.42 2.21 -11.72
C ARG A 48 3.28 2.47 -13.21
N GLU A 49 2.87 1.47 -13.98
CA GLU A 49 2.67 1.62 -15.42
C GLU A 49 1.63 2.71 -15.72
N MET A 50 0.52 2.71 -15.01
CA MET A 50 -0.51 3.74 -15.12
C MET A 50 0.04 5.13 -14.78
N ALA A 51 0.73 5.28 -13.64
CA ALA A 51 1.27 6.56 -13.22
C ALA A 51 2.35 7.08 -14.19
N GLN A 52 3.21 6.19 -14.71
CA GLN A 52 4.20 6.53 -15.72
C GLN A 52 3.53 6.97 -17.02
N LYS A 53 2.54 6.24 -17.51
CA LYS A 53 1.78 6.61 -18.71
C LYS A 53 1.12 7.97 -18.56
N CYS A 54 0.41 8.21 -17.46
CA CYS A 54 -0.22 9.49 -17.16
C CYS A 54 0.80 10.64 -17.13
N HIS A 55 1.98 10.39 -16.54
CA HIS A 55 3.06 11.37 -16.47
C HIS A 55 3.72 11.59 -17.85
N GLU A 56 3.96 10.55 -18.64
CA GLU A 56 4.57 10.66 -19.97
C GLU A 56 3.69 11.37 -20.98
N GLU A 57 2.39 11.12 -20.94
CA GLU A 57 1.40 11.79 -21.80
C GLU A 57 1.29 13.31 -21.49
N ASN A 58 1.63 13.71 -20.26
CA ASN A 58 1.44 15.08 -19.78
C ASN A 58 2.56 15.50 -18.82
N ARG A 59 3.83 15.42 -19.26
CA ARG A 59 5.03 15.69 -18.43
C ARG A 59 5.05 17.04 -17.75
N GLU A 60 4.46 18.03 -18.39
CA GLU A 60 4.40 19.42 -17.89
C GLU A 60 3.40 19.58 -16.73
N ARG A 61 2.43 18.67 -16.62
CA ARG A 61 1.38 18.78 -15.61
C ARG A 61 1.89 18.38 -14.23
N PRO A 62 1.60 19.19 -13.19
CA PRO A 62 1.90 18.81 -11.83
C PRO A 62 1.09 17.57 -11.42
N VAL A 63 1.67 16.77 -10.54
CA VAL A 63 1.06 15.52 -10.07
C VAL A 63 0.57 15.68 -8.63
N LEU A 64 -0.69 15.31 -8.39
CA LEU A 64 -1.25 15.07 -7.08
C LEU A 64 -1.40 13.56 -6.88
N ALA A 65 -0.63 12.99 -5.97
CA ALA A 65 -0.72 11.57 -5.64
C ALA A 65 -1.47 11.38 -4.32
N VAL A 66 -2.34 10.36 -4.28
CA VAL A 66 -2.96 9.87 -3.04
C VAL A 66 -2.42 8.47 -2.78
N ILE A 67 -1.73 8.31 -1.64
CA ILE A 67 -1.21 7.03 -1.17
C ILE A 67 -1.94 6.58 0.08
N GLY A 68 -2.00 5.28 0.30
CA GLY A 68 -2.68 4.70 1.47
C GLY A 68 -2.99 3.23 1.27
N GLY A 69 -3.88 2.71 2.08
CA GLY A 69 -4.30 1.32 2.09
C GLY A 69 -5.42 0.99 1.08
N SER A 70 -6.10 -0.11 1.35
CA SER A 70 -7.27 -0.54 0.57
C SER A 70 -8.39 0.50 0.53
N ARG A 71 -8.53 1.30 1.59
CA ARG A 71 -9.52 2.40 1.64
C ARG A 71 -9.28 3.42 0.53
N VAL A 72 -8.02 3.77 0.25
CA VAL A 72 -7.68 4.62 -0.90
C VAL A 72 -7.90 3.86 -2.19
N GLY A 73 -7.42 2.61 -2.26
CA GLY A 73 -7.50 1.79 -3.48
C GLY A 73 -8.91 1.64 -4.02
N THR A 74 -9.87 1.45 -3.13
CA THR A 74 -11.28 1.19 -3.48
C THR A 74 -12.19 2.38 -3.24
N GLY A 75 -11.80 3.31 -2.39
CA GLY A 75 -12.64 4.42 -1.93
C GLY A 75 -12.32 5.77 -2.56
N PHE A 76 -11.14 5.96 -3.14
CA PHE A 76 -10.80 7.17 -3.88
C PHE A 76 -10.72 6.88 -5.38
N LEU A 77 -11.65 7.45 -6.13
CA LEU A 77 -11.83 7.25 -7.57
C LEU A 77 -11.50 8.56 -8.30
N PRO A 78 -10.26 8.75 -8.78
CA PRO A 78 -9.88 9.98 -9.49
C PRO A 78 -10.71 10.24 -10.75
N GLU A 79 -11.29 9.21 -11.37
CA GLU A 79 -12.18 9.31 -12.52
C GLU A 79 -13.54 9.94 -12.22
N GLU A 80 -13.90 10.03 -10.94
CA GLU A 80 -15.20 10.58 -10.49
C GLU A 80 -15.10 12.03 -10.01
N ILE A 81 -13.90 12.63 -10.04
CA ILE A 81 -13.68 14.03 -9.67
C ILE A 81 -13.59 14.93 -10.89
N GLU A 82 -13.85 16.21 -10.69
CA GLU A 82 -13.66 17.24 -11.73
C GLU A 82 -12.16 17.40 -12.05
N THR A 83 -11.89 17.90 -13.26
CA THR A 83 -10.50 18.26 -13.64
C THR A 83 -9.98 19.38 -12.72
N LEU A 84 -8.93 19.10 -11.99
CA LEU A 84 -8.29 20.06 -11.11
C LEU A 84 -7.26 20.91 -11.84
N HIS A 85 -7.15 22.16 -11.44
CA HIS A 85 -6.16 23.10 -11.93
C HIS A 85 -5.40 23.74 -10.76
N ASP A 86 -4.12 23.99 -10.96
CA ASP A 86 -3.31 24.73 -9.99
C ASP A 86 -3.58 26.26 -10.04
N GLN A 87 -2.85 27.02 -9.24
CA GLN A 87 -2.98 28.47 -9.17
C GLN A 87 -2.61 29.19 -10.47
N THR A 88 -1.88 28.53 -11.37
CA THR A 88 -1.51 29.07 -12.70
C THR A 88 -2.53 28.72 -13.78
N GLY A 89 -3.57 27.96 -13.44
CA GLY A 89 -4.56 27.41 -14.36
C GLY A 89 -4.10 26.14 -15.08
N GLN A 90 -2.95 25.57 -14.69
CA GLN A 90 -2.45 24.35 -15.29
C GLN A 90 -3.19 23.14 -14.74
N GLN A 91 -3.63 22.24 -15.62
CA GLN A 91 -4.31 21.01 -15.25
C GLN A 91 -3.39 20.08 -14.44
N ILE A 92 -3.95 19.45 -13.40
CA ILE A 92 -3.24 18.55 -12.48
C ILE A 92 -3.54 17.10 -12.85
N ASN A 93 -2.50 16.27 -12.88
CA ASN A 93 -2.65 14.82 -12.96
C ASN A 93 -2.91 14.24 -11.57
N VAL A 94 -4.11 13.73 -11.33
CA VAL A 94 -4.47 13.11 -10.05
C VAL A 94 -4.31 11.60 -10.17
N VAL A 95 -3.52 10.99 -9.29
CA VAL A 95 -3.26 9.54 -9.33
C VAL A 95 -3.52 8.89 -7.96
N ASN A 96 -4.20 7.76 -7.99
CA ASN A 96 -4.36 6.87 -6.85
C ASN A 96 -3.21 5.84 -6.87
N PHE A 97 -2.25 6.01 -5.96
CA PHE A 97 -1.07 5.16 -5.86
C PHE A 97 -1.06 4.38 -4.54
N SER A 98 -2.20 3.84 -4.18
CA SER A 98 -2.40 3.04 -2.97
C SER A 98 -1.78 1.63 -3.09
N HIS A 99 -1.75 0.92 -1.98
CA HIS A 99 -1.39 -0.49 -1.92
C HIS A 99 -2.25 -1.19 -0.86
N LEU A 100 -2.82 -2.35 -1.18
CA LEU A 100 -3.66 -3.09 -0.25
C LEU A 100 -2.92 -3.38 1.07
N GLY A 101 -3.59 -3.11 2.19
CA GLY A 101 -3.01 -3.31 3.52
C GLY A 101 -1.88 -2.34 3.89
N ALA A 102 -1.70 -1.25 3.15
CA ALA A 102 -0.65 -0.28 3.45
C ALA A 102 -0.88 0.37 4.82
N GLY A 103 0.20 0.41 5.57
CA GLY A 103 0.39 1.21 6.77
C GLY A 103 1.62 2.13 6.58
N PRO A 104 2.20 2.66 7.66
CA PRO A 104 3.30 3.62 7.59
C PRO A 104 4.49 3.18 6.72
N ARG A 105 4.96 1.93 6.88
CA ARG A 105 6.11 1.41 6.12
C ARG A 105 5.80 1.30 4.64
N MET A 106 4.62 0.80 4.30
CA MET A 106 4.22 0.69 2.91
C MET A 106 3.98 2.06 2.29
N ASN A 107 3.42 3.02 3.01
CA ASN A 107 3.27 4.40 2.53
C ASN A 107 4.62 5.06 2.23
N LEU A 108 5.62 4.88 3.11
CA LEU A 108 6.99 5.32 2.86
C LEU A 108 7.58 4.65 1.60
N LEU A 109 7.37 3.34 1.47
CA LEU A 109 7.81 2.60 0.30
C LEU A 109 7.15 3.09 -0.99
N GLN A 110 5.84 3.35 -0.99
CA GLN A 110 5.11 3.88 -2.15
C GLN A 110 5.65 5.24 -2.58
N LEU A 111 5.96 6.13 -1.64
CA LEU A 111 6.62 7.40 -1.96
C LEU A 111 7.98 7.16 -2.64
N HIS A 112 8.83 6.30 -2.09
CA HIS A 112 10.11 5.97 -2.71
C HIS A 112 9.96 5.29 -4.08
N ARG A 113 8.93 4.49 -4.27
CA ARG A 113 8.61 3.84 -5.56
C ARG A 113 8.20 4.86 -6.62
N LEU A 114 7.39 5.88 -6.27
CA LEU A 114 7.06 7.00 -7.15
C LEU A 114 8.31 7.78 -7.55
N LEU A 115 9.12 8.18 -6.58
CA LEU A 115 10.36 8.92 -6.83
C LEU A 115 11.33 8.15 -7.75
N ARG A 116 11.48 6.84 -7.54
CA ARG A 116 12.29 5.97 -8.42
C ARG A 116 11.71 5.80 -9.82
N ALA A 117 10.40 5.88 -9.97
CA ALA A 117 9.76 5.89 -11.27
C ALA A 117 9.93 7.20 -12.04
N GLY A 118 10.63 8.19 -11.45
CA GLY A 118 10.83 9.52 -12.01
C GLY A 118 9.63 10.45 -11.80
N ILE A 119 8.67 10.04 -10.97
CA ILE A 119 7.47 10.82 -10.67
C ILE A 119 7.66 11.49 -9.30
N THR A 120 7.89 12.80 -9.29
CA THR A 120 7.91 13.59 -8.07
C THR A 120 6.59 14.32 -7.94
N PRO A 121 5.69 13.90 -7.01
CA PRO A 121 4.43 14.59 -6.82
C PRO A 121 4.64 16.04 -6.38
N THR A 122 3.85 16.96 -6.89
CA THR A 122 3.77 18.34 -6.35
C THR A 122 3.01 18.31 -5.03
N TRP A 123 1.94 17.52 -4.97
CA TRP A 123 1.12 17.30 -3.78
C TRP A 123 1.00 15.82 -3.48
N LEU A 124 1.08 15.47 -2.19
CA LEU A 124 0.90 14.11 -1.71
C LEU A 124 -0.13 14.09 -0.58
N VAL A 125 -1.21 13.37 -0.78
CA VAL A 125 -2.14 13.04 0.32
C VAL A 125 -1.80 11.65 0.83
N VAL A 126 -1.53 11.55 2.14
CA VAL A 126 -1.20 10.29 2.82
C VAL A 126 -2.40 9.87 3.66
N GLU A 127 -3.09 8.82 3.24
CA GLU A 127 -4.14 8.20 4.05
C GLU A 127 -3.51 7.24 5.06
N ILE A 128 -4.04 7.26 6.28
CA ILE A 128 -3.59 6.41 7.36
C ILE A 128 -4.79 5.81 8.09
N VAL A 129 -4.78 4.50 8.22
CA VAL A 129 -5.68 3.79 9.13
C VAL A 129 -5.07 3.87 10.53
N PRO A 130 -5.73 4.49 11.53
CA PRO A 130 -5.14 4.63 12.88
C PRO A 130 -4.67 3.31 13.49
N ALA A 131 -5.40 2.22 13.28
CA ALA A 131 -5.02 0.89 13.76
C ALA A 131 -3.69 0.37 13.17
N HIS A 132 -3.27 0.84 12.00
CA HIS A 132 -1.99 0.47 11.40
C HIS A 132 -0.79 1.15 12.07
N LEU A 133 -1.01 2.16 12.91
CA LEU A 133 0.02 2.73 13.78
C LEU A 133 0.29 1.89 15.03
N CYS A 134 -0.62 0.99 15.41
CA CYS A 134 -0.39 0.06 16.52
C CYS A 134 0.47 -1.14 16.10
N SER A 135 0.20 -1.66 14.91
CA SER A 135 0.97 -2.74 14.30
C SER A 135 0.65 -2.80 12.80
N GLU A 136 1.67 -2.89 11.99
CA GLU A 136 1.55 -3.06 10.56
C GLU A 136 1.99 -4.46 10.15
N VAL A 137 1.13 -5.15 9.40
CA VAL A 137 1.45 -6.45 8.80
C VAL A 137 1.99 -6.21 7.40
N THR A 138 3.27 -5.93 7.28
CA THR A 138 3.91 -5.83 5.97
C THR A 138 4.33 -7.22 5.50
N THR A 139 3.76 -7.67 4.39
CA THR A 139 4.13 -8.97 3.79
C THR A 139 5.45 -8.84 3.03
N ILE A 140 6.56 -9.22 3.69
CA ILE A 140 7.91 -9.19 3.09
C ILE A 140 8.01 -10.01 1.81
N ALA A 141 7.12 -11.00 1.65
CA ALA A 141 7.09 -11.88 0.48
C ALA A 141 6.92 -11.12 -0.85
N ASP A 142 6.23 -9.97 -0.83
CA ASP A 142 5.88 -9.19 -2.02
C ASP A 142 6.87 -8.03 -2.29
N LEU A 143 7.91 -7.90 -1.44
CA LEU A 143 8.90 -6.84 -1.56
C LEU A 143 10.11 -7.26 -2.40
N SER A 144 10.54 -6.42 -3.32
CA SER A 144 11.81 -6.58 -4.03
C SER A 144 13.01 -6.39 -3.08
N LEU A 145 14.21 -6.80 -3.51
CA LEU A 145 15.43 -6.54 -2.73
C LEU A 145 15.66 -5.03 -2.48
N ASN A 146 15.28 -4.20 -3.44
CA ASN A 146 15.38 -2.75 -3.30
C ASN A 146 14.37 -2.21 -2.27
N ASP A 147 13.16 -2.76 -2.24
CA ASP A 147 12.14 -2.37 -1.27
C ASP A 147 12.57 -2.75 0.15
N VAL A 148 13.11 -3.96 0.31
CA VAL A 148 13.70 -4.41 1.59
C VAL A 148 14.82 -3.47 2.04
N ARG A 149 15.68 -3.00 1.12
CA ARG A 149 16.76 -2.06 1.44
C ARG A 149 16.24 -0.71 1.95
N ILE A 150 15.15 -0.21 1.38
CA ILE A 150 14.50 1.04 1.81
C ILE A 150 13.91 0.87 3.20
N LEU A 151 13.18 -0.21 3.42
CA LEU A 151 12.46 -0.43 4.67
C LEU A 151 13.33 -0.95 5.81
N ARG A 152 14.55 -1.44 5.51
CA ARG A 152 15.45 -2.02 6.51
C ARG A 152 15.68 -1.15 7.75
N PRO A 153 15.88 0.19 7.66
CA PRO A 153 16.05 1.03 8.84
C PRO A 153 14.81 1.12 9.74
N HIS A 154 13.63 0.78 9.20
CA HIS A 154 12.33 0.88 9.86
C HIS A 154 11.79 -0.47 10.34
N TRP A 155 12.59 -1.52 10.25
CA TRP A 155 12.27 -2.84 10.76
C TRP A 155 13.17 -3.18 11.95
N GLY A 156 12.55 -3.59 13.06
CA GLY A 156 13.30 -4.15 14.16
C GLY A 156 14.06 -5.41 13.76
N ASP A 157 15.23 -5.62 14.34
CA ASP A 157 16.17 -6.72 14.01
C ASP A 157 15.51 -8.11 14.00
N LYS A 158 14.49 -8.34 14.82
CA LYS A 158 13.81 -9.64 14.93
C LYS A 158 12.96 -9.97 13.70
N GLN A 159 12.37 -9.00 13.02
CA GLN A 159 11.52 -9.24 11.84
C GLN A 159 12.38 -9.48 10.58
N LEU A 160 13.56 -8.86 10.51
CA LEU A 160 14.49 -9.04 9.40
C LEU A 160 15.15 -10.42 9.36
N LEU A 161 15.39 -11.06 10.51
CA LEU A 161 16.11 -12.34 10.58
C LEU A 161 15.23 -13.55 10.28
N ILE A 162 13.94 -13.51 10.60
CA ILE A 162 13.06 -14.69 10.53
C ILE A 162 12.41 -14.85 9.15
N ASN A 163 12.19 -13.78 8.42
CA ASN A 163 11.34 -13.76 7.22
C ASN A 163 12.07 -13.79 5.85
N PRO A 164 13.28 -13.21 5.64
CA PRO A 164 13.86 -13.16 4.30
C PRO A 164 14.22 -14.54 3.75
N ALA A 165 14.68 -15.46 4.60
CA ALA A 165 15.02 -16.81 4.17
C ALA A 165 13.76 -17.64 3.86
N LYS A 166 12.72 -17.55 4.70
CA LYS A 166 11.42 -18.21 4.44
C LYS A 166 10.70 -17.61 3.21
N ALA A 167 10.74 -16.29 3.05
CA ALA A 167 10.16 -15.62 1.90
C ALA A 167 10.91 -15.96 0.61
N ARG A 168 12.25 -16.10 0.67
CA ARG A 168 13.09 -16.48 -0.48
C ARG A 168 12.98 -17.96 -0.83
N LEU A 169 12.82 -18.85 0.14
CA LEU A 169 12.51 -20.27 -0.12
C LEU A 169 11.12 -20.45 -0.76
N LYS A 170 10.18 -19.56 -0.47
CA LYS A 170 8.91 -19.46 -1.19
C LYS A 170 9.04 -18.77 -2.56
N GLY A 171 10.25 -18.35 -2.96
CA GLY A 171 10.51 -17.55 -4.16
C GLY A 171 9.98 -18.14 -5.47
N LEU A 172 10.03 -19.47 -5.63
CA LEU A 172 9.41 -20.13 -6.78
C LEU A 172 7.88 -20.01 -6.78
N PHE A 173 7.25 -20.04 -5.60
CA PHE A 173 5.80 -19.87 -5.46
C PHE A 173 5.39 -18.41 -5.60
N ARG A 174 6.26 -17.48 -5.25
CA ARG A 174 6.07 -16.03 -5.37
C ARG A 174 5.83 -15.59 -6.81
N PHE A 175 6.61 -16.13 -7.76
CA PHE A 175 6.50 -15.80 -9.18
C PHE A 175 5.42 -16.62 -9.90
N ARG A 176 4.88 -17.67 -9.25
CA ARG A 176 3.94 -18.59 -9.89
C ARG A 176 2.72 -17.88 -10.46
N ASN A 177 2.06 -17.05 -9.65
CA ASN A 177 0.85 -16.38 -10.09
C ASN A 177 1.13 -15.38 -11.21
N GLY A 178 2.16 -14.53 -11.07
CA GLY A 178 2.54 -13.61 -12.13
C GLY A 178 2.99 -14.30 -13.43
N PHE A 179 3.69 -15.44 -13.30
CA PHE A 179 4.02 -16.29 -14.45
C PHE A 179 2.77 -16.86 -15.11
N LEU A 180 1.85 -17.43 -14.33
CA LEU A 180 0.59 -17.98 -14.83
C LEU A 180 -0.28 -16.89 -15.45
N ASP A 181 -0.38 -15.71 -14.86
CA ASP A 181 -1.09 -14.57 -15.42
C ASP A 181 -0.59 -14.19 -16.83
N THR A 182 0.72 -14.39 -17.07
CA THR A 182 1.37 -14.00 -18.34
C THR A 182 1.34 -15.12 -19.40
N VAL A 183 1.60 -16.37 -18.99
CA VAL A 183 1.85 -17.48 -19.90
C VAL A 183 0.65 -18.41 -20.04
N ALA A 184 -0.17 -18.53 -19.01
CA ALA A 184 -1.31 -19.42 -18.96
C ALA A 184 -2.43 -18.82 -18.07
N PRO A 185 -3.05 -17.71 -18.50
CA PRO A 185 -4.02 -16.95 -17.68
C PRO A 185 -5.19 -17.80 -17.20
N ASP A 186 -5.61 -18.79 -17.99
CA ASP A 186 -6.71 -19.72 -17.62
C ASP A 186 -6.40 -20.58 -16.38
N PHE A 187 -5.14 -20.72 -16.02
CA PHE A 187 -4.67 -21.43 -14.81
C PHE A 187 -4.30 -20.51 -13.65
N SER A 188 -4.44 -19.19 -13.84
CA SER A 188 -4.18 -18.24 -12.76
C SER A 188 -5.31 -18.24 -11.74
N THR A 189 -4.93 -18.21 -10.48
CA THR A 189 -5.87 -18.02 -9.36
C THR A 189 -5.90 -16.57 -8.86
N SER A 190 -5.19 -15.69 -9.55
CA SER A 190 -5.15 -14.26 -9.19
C SER A 190 -6.48 -13.60 -9.52
N PRO A 191 -7.10 -12.86 -8.60
CA PRO A 191 -8.31 -12.10 -8.92
C PRO A 191 -8.00 -11.02 -9.97
N PRO A 192 -8.96 -10.69 -10.85
CA PRO A 192 -8.80 -9.60 -11.79
C PRO A 192 -8.50 -8.28 -11.06
N LEU A 193 -7.62 -7.47 -11.64
CA LEU A 193 -7.30 -6.14 -11.12
C LEU A 193 -7.94 -5.09 -12.05
N TYR A 194 -9.03 -4.47 -11.59
CA TYR A 194 -9.79 -3.48 -12.35
C TYR A 194 -9.36 -2.06 -12.03
N LEU A 195 -8.11 -1.71 -12.35
CA LEU A 195 -7.64 -0.34 -12.17
C LEU A 195 -8.15 0.56 -13.30
N SER A 196 -8.66 1.73 -12.93
CA SER A 196 -8.91 2.82 -13.87
C SER A 196 -7.59 3.39 -14.40
N GLN A 197 -7.67 4.23 -15.42
CA GLN A 197 -6.49 4.92 -15.95
C GLN A 197 -5.80 5.86 -14.94
N TYR A 198 -6.41 6.10 -13.79
CA TYR A 198 -5.88 6.94 -12.70
C TYR A 198 -5.59 6.13 -11.43
N GLY A 199 -5.73 4.80 -11.48
CA GLY A 199 -5.39 3.89 -10.39
C GLY A 199 -6.48 3.63 -9.37
N GLY A 200 -7.67 4.22 -9.48
CA GLY A 200 -8.84 3.81 -8.71
C GLY A 200 -9.28 2.39 -9.08
N ASN A 201 -9.96 1.70 -8.19
CA ASN A 201 -10.53 0.38 -8.45
C ASN A 201 -12.07 0.40 -8.26
N PRO A 202 -12.81 0.98 -9.22
CA PRO A 202 -14.26 1.15 -9.10
C PRO A 202 -15.05 -0.17 -9.08
N ARG A 203 -14.43 -1.25 -9.58
CA ARG A 203 -15.05 -2.58 -9.70
C ARG A 203 -14.45 -3.59 -8.72
N TRP A 204 -13.85 -3.13 -7.62
CA TRP A 204 -13.16 -4.01 -6.69
C TRP A 204 -14.06 -5.12 -6.10
N LEU A 205 -15.34 -4.83 -5.88
CA LEU A 205 -16.29 -5.82 -5.39
C LEU A 205 -16.48 -6.98 -6.36
N GLU A 206 -16.40 -6.75 -7.67
CA GLU A 206 -16.58 -7.81 -8.67
C GLU A 206 -15.46 -8.85 -8.62
N SER A 207 -14.27 -8.44 -8.20
CA SER A 207 -13.10 -9.32 -8.06
C SER A 207 -12.82 -9.76 -6.62
N HIS A 208 -13.55 -9.19 -5.65
CA HIS A 208 -13.27 -9.45 -4.25
C HIS A 208 -13.92 -10.77 -3.80
N PRO A 209 -13.16 -11.69 -3.18
CA PRO A 209 -13.69 -12.99 -2.74
C PRO A 209 -14.87 -12.88 -1.76
N ARG A 210 -15.01 -11.74 -1.11
CA ARG A 210 -16.05 -11.43 -0.13
C ARG A 210 -17.26 -10.71 -0.71
N ALA A 211 -17.32 -10.47 -2.02
CA ALA A 211 -18.42 -9.73 -2.65
C ALA A 211 -19.82 -10.29 -2.34
N THR A 212 -19.88 -11.61 -2.15
CA THR A 212 -21.13 -12.36 -1.83
C THR A 212 -21.20 -12.83 -0.38
N ALA A 213 -20.23 -12.44 0.48
CA ALA A 213 -20.22 -12.85 1.87
C ALA A 213 -21.32 -12.12 2.65
N ASP A 214 -21.86 -12.79 3.65
CA ASP A 214 -22.81 -12.18 4.58
C ASP A 214 -22.15 -11.02 5.34
N ARG A 215 -22.88 -9.93 5.52
CA ARG A 215 -22.37 -8.73 6.20
C ARG A 215 -21.90 -9.01 7.63
N ASP A 216 -22.61 -9.88 8.36
CA ASP A 216 -22.22 -10.23 9.73
C ASP A 216 -20.92 -11.02 9.77
N ASP A 217 -20.67 -11.88 8.77
CA ASP A 217 -19.41 -12.59 8.63
C ASP A 217 -18.26 -11.62 8.37
N LEU A 218 -18.48 -10.63 7.49
CA LEU A 218 -17.50 -9.58 7.22
C LEU A 218 -17.20 -8.75 8.47
N ILE A 219 -18.23 -8.34 9.20
CA ILE A 219 -18.08 -7.61 10.46
C ILE A 219 -17.23 -8.43 11.45
N ARG A 220 -17.53 -9.75 11.64
CA ARG A 220 -16.78 -10.60 12.55
C ARG A 220 -15.32 -10.71 12.17
N GLU A 221 -15.03 -10.87 10.86
CA GLU A 221 -13.67 -10.99 10.36
C GLU A 221 -12.87 -9.69 10.55
N ILE A 222 -13.45 -8.55 10.18
CA ILE A 222 -12.80 -7.24 10.31
C ILE A 222 -12.64 -6.88 11.79
N ARG A 223 -13.63 -7.19 12.62
CA ARG A 223 -13.56 -6.98 14.07
C ARG A 223 -12.40 -7.77 14.67
N TRP A 224 -12.25 -9.05 14.32
CA TRP A 224 -11.13 -9.86 14.78
C TRP A 224 -9.77 -9.26 14.41
N GLN A 225 -9.67 -8.62 13.23
CA GLN A 225 -8.42 -8.00 12.78
C GLN A 225 -8.12 -6.67 13.50
N PHE A 226 -9.12 -5.87 13.83
CA PHE A 226 -8.93 -4.48 14.22
C PHE A 226 -9.33 -4.14 15.65
N GLN A 227 -10.29 -4.85 16.27
CA GLN A 227 -10.88 -4.46 17.54
C GLN A 227 -9.85 -4.29 18.66
N GLU A 228 -8.91 -5.22 18.80
CA GLU A 228 -7.87 -5.12 19.84
C GLU A 228 -7.01 -3.86 19.67
N ARG A 229 -6.63 -3.56 18.41
CA ARG A 229 -5.83 -2.37 18.08
C ARG A 229 -6.60 -1.08 18.29
N MET A 230 -7.90 -1.07 18.03
CA MET A 230 -8.74 0.10 18.21
C MET A 230 -9.11 0.31 19.68
N SER A 231 -9.37 -0.76 20.46
CA SER A 231 -9.68 -0.63 21.88
C SER A 231 -8.46 -0.26 22.74
N ASN A 232 -7.26 -0.76 22.40
CA ASN A 232 -6.00 -0.52 23.10
C ASN A 232 -5.03 0.35 22.30
N TRP A 233 -5.55 1.30 21.52
CA TRP A 233 -4.77 2.07 20.57
C TRP A 233 -3.53 2.71 21.19
N ARG A 234 -2.37 2.37 20.68
CA ARG A 234 -1.06 2.91 21.05
C ARG A 234 -0.19 2.95 19.80
N VAL A 235 0.46 4.08 19.59
CA VAL A 235 1.39 4.22 18.47
C VAL A 235 2.66 3.42 18.76
N ASP A 236 3.02 2.55 17.83
CA ASP A 236 4.30 1.85 17.84
C ASP A 236 5.42 2.86 17.49
N PRO A 237 6.50 2.96 18.30
CA PRO A 237 7.56 3.93 18.06
C PRO A 237 8.28 3.79 16.72
N GLU A 238 8.39 2.57 16.17
CA GLU A 238 9.02 2.35 14.86
C GLU A 238 8.10 2.85 13.74
N LEU A 239 6.78 2.67 13.88
CA LEU A 239 5.81 3.15 12.91
C LEU A 239 5.68 4.68 12.95
N ASP A 240 5.75 5.28 14.14
CA ASP A 240 5.84 6.74 14.30
C ASP A 240 7.10 7.29 13.62
N SER A 241 8.27 6.68 13.88
CA SER A 241 9.51 7.05 13.21
C SER A 241 9.42 6.94 11.69
N THR A 242 8.74 5.91 11.19
CA THR A 242 8.52 5.70 9.75
C THR A 242 7.65 6.81 9.14
N MET A 243 6.60 7.25 9.85
CA MET A 243 5.77 8.38 9.41
C MET A 243 6.57 9.68 9.35
N ARG A 244 7.40 9.94 10.36
CA ARG A 244 8.27 11.13 10.40
C ARG A 244 9.29 11.12 9.25
N GLU A 245 9.85 9.96 8.94
CA GLU A 245 10.75 9.80 7.78
C GLU A 245 10.02 10.08 6.47
N LEU A 246 8.79 9.57 6.29
CA LEU A 246 7.98 9.85 5.10
C LEU A 246 7.85 11.36 4.87
N PHE A 247 7.48 12.13 5.90
CA PHE A 247 7.33 13.58 5.78
C PHE A 247 8.66 14.31 5.61
N SER A 248 9.75 13.77 6.21
CA SER A 248 11.10 14.28 5.97
C SER A 248 11.54 14.09 4.51
N VAL A 249 11.20 12.95 3.91
CA VAL A 249 11.41 12.70 2.47
C VAL A 249 10.58 13.67 1.63
N CYS A 250 9.32 13.90 1.96
CA CYS A 250 8.48 14.89 1.27
C CYS A 250 9.14 16.28 1.30
N LYS A 251 9.55 16.74 2.48
CA LYS A 251 10.24 18.03 2.66
C LYS A 251 11.52 18.11 1.84
N LYS A 252 12.35 17.06 1.85
CA LYS A 252 13.59 16.99 1.06
C LYS A 252 13.36 17.13 -0.44
N HIS A 253 12.26 16.61 -0.95
CA HIS A 253 11.92 16.62 -2.37
C HIS A 253 10.98 17.79 -2.76
N GLY A 254 10.66 18.70 -1.84
CA GLY A 254 9.77 19.83 -2.11
C GLY A 254 8.31 19.42 -2.33
N ILE A 255 7.91 18.24 -1.82
CA ILE A 255 6.55 17.71 -1.96
C ILE A 255 5.67 18.33 -0.87
N ARG A 256 4.57 18.95 -1.26
CA ARG A 256 3.55 19.47 -0.34
C ARG A 256 2.67 18.33 0.13
N ALA A 257 2.93 17.81 1.32
CA ALA A 257 2.20 16.68 1.87
C ALA A 257 1.02 17.13 2.73
N SER A 258 0.00 16.28 2.84
CA SER A 258 -1.11 16.37 3.80
C SER A 258 -1.48 14.99 4.31
N VAL A 259 -2.12 14.92 5.48
CA VAL A 259 -2.59 13.69 6.10
C VAL A 259 -4.11 13.65 6.03
N ALA A 260 -4.67 12.48 5.68
CA ALA A 260 -6.10 12.25 5.70
C ALA A 260 -6.44 10.94 6.42
N LEU A 261 -7.47 10.97 7.26
CA LEU A 261 -8.15 9.77 7.76
C LEU A 261 -9.41 9.58 6.92
N PHE A 262 -9.48 8.47 6.21
CA PHE A 262 -10.62 8.17 5.32
C PHE A 262 -11.84 7.68 6.10
N PRO A 263 -13.03 7.69 5.50
CA PRO A 263 -14.28 7.34 6.15
C PRO A 263 -14.27 5.96 6.80
N GLU A 264 -14.95 5.87 7.92
CA GLU A 264 -15.17 4.69 8.75
C GLU A 264 -16.65 4.59 9.09
N SER A 265 -17.23 3.38 9.03
CA SER A 265 -18.59 3.18 9.48
C SER A 265 -18.73 3.41 10.98
N ASN A 266 -19.95 3.67 11.47
CA ASN A 266 -20.23 3.74 12.90
C ASN A 266 -19.84 2.44 13.62
N GLU A 267 -20.04 1.29 12.98
CA GLU A 267 -19.64 -0.02 13.50
C GLU A 267 -18.13 -0.06 13.75
N PHE A 268 -17.30 0.35 12.78
CA PHE A 268 -15.83 0.33 12.92
C PHE A 268 -15.38 1.26 14.04
N ARG A 269 -15.90 2.48 14.10
CA ARG A 269 -15.56 3.47 15.13
C ARG A 269 -16.00 3.05 16.53
N SER A 270 -17.11 2.30 16.64
CA SER A 270 -17.61 1.79 17.92
C SER A 270 -16.66 0.82 18.63
N TRP A 271 -15.63 0.31 17.92
CA TRP A 271 -14.61 -0.54 18.53
C TRP A 271 -13.54 0.23 19.30
N CYS A 272 -13.52 1.54 19.17
CA CYS A 272 -12.65 2.41 19.98
C CYS A 272 -13.13 2.40 21.43
N ALA A 273 -12.23 2.15 22.37
CA ALA A 273 -12.52 2.36 23.77
C ALA A 273 -12.65 3.86 24.08
N LEU A 274 -13.29 4.18 25.21
CA LEU A 274 -13.44 5.56 25.65
C LEU A 274 -12.10 6.30 25.68
N GLY A 275 -12.05 7.50 25.11
CA GLY A 275 -10.85 8.34 25.03
C GLY A 275 -9.83 7.93 23.98
N VAL A 276 -10.09 6.90 23.16
CA VAL A 276 -9.19 6.51 22.04
C VAL A 276 -9.31 7.51 20.91
N GLU A 277 -10.51 7.90 20.55
CA GLU A 277 -10.78 8.87 19.47
C GLU A 277 -10.01 10.18 19.69
N GLU A 278 -10.04 10.71 20.92
CA GLU A 278 -9.34 11.93 21.29
C GLU A 278 -7.81 11.75 21.24
N ARG A 279 -7.30 10.54 21.58
CA ARG A 279 -5.87 10.24 21.45
C ARG A 279 -5.44 10.17 20.00
N ILE A 280 -6.24 9.55 19.13
CA ILE A 280 -6.00 9.50 17.70
C ILE A 280 -5.96 10.92 17.13
N GLN A 281 -6.98 11.72 17.43
CA GLN A 281 -7.08 13.10 16.96
C GLN A 281 -5.85 13.93 17.41
N ARG A 282 -5.49 13.84 18.68
CA ARG A 282 -4.33 14.56 19.24
C ARG A 282 -3.03 14.14 18.54
N TYR A 283 -2.79 12.84 18.38
CA TYR A 283 -1.59 12.34 17.73
C TYR A 283 -1.42 12.91 16.33
N PHE A 284 -2.48 12.87 15.51
CA PHE A 284 -2.39 13.38 14.13
C PHE A 284 -2.29 14.90 14.09
N THR A 285 -2.94 15.61 15.01
CA THR A 285 -2.78 17.07 15.15
C THR A 285 -1.33 17.42 15.48
N ASP A 286 -0.76 16.81 16.52
CA ASP A 286 0.62 17.06 16.96
C ASP A 286 1.64 16.71 15.86
N LEU A 287 1.45 15.57 15.16
CA LEU A 287 2.30 15.16 14.05
C LEU A 287 2.24 16.16 12.90
N CYS A 288 1.05 16.59 12.52
CA CYS A 288 0.86 17.53 11.43
C CYS A 288 1.37 18.93 11.77
N GLU A 289 1.18 19.40 12.99
CA GLU A 289 1.75 20.66 13.45
C GLU A 289 3.29 20.65 13.40
N GLN A 290 3.92 19.57 13.85
CA GLN A 290 5.38 19.42 13.80
C GLN A 290 5.97 19.57 12.40
N PHE A 291 5.27 19.07 11.38
CA PHE A 291 5.73 19.12 9.98
C PHE A 291 5.06 20.23 9.17
N ALA A 292 4.21 21.06 9.78
CA ALA A 292 3.40 22.09 9.14
C ALA A 292 2.54 21.53 7.99
N LEU A 293 1.87 20.39 8.23
CA LEU A 293 1.03 19.69 7.26
C LEU A 293 -0.46 19.97 7.52
N PRO A 294 -1.28 20.09 6.47
CA PRO A 294 -2.74 20.01 6.61
C PRO A 294 -3.15 18.61 7.12
N PHE A 295 -4.10 18.59 8.07
CA PHE A 295 -4.74 17.39 8.57
C PHE A 295 -6.22 17.40 8.23
N HIS A 296 -6.73 16.30 7.68
CA HIS A 296 -8.11 16.14 7.24
C HIS A 296 -8.71 14.88 7.88
N ASP A 297 -9.55 15.05 8.89
CA ASP A 297 -10.31 13.96 9.47
C ASP A 297 -11.64 13.79 8.73
N CYS A 298 -11.72 12.78 7.89
CA CYS A 298 -12.91 12.47 7.08
C CYS A 298 -13.67 11.26 7.62
N ARG A 299 -13.33 10.73 8.80
CA ARG A 299 -13.86 9.46 9.31
C ARG A 299 -15.39 9.45 9.40
N GLU A 300 -16.00 10.58 9.73
CA GLU A 300 -17.45 10.73 9.89
C GLU A 300 -18.18 11.26 8.63
N TRP A 301 -17.53 11.26 7.49
CA TRP A 301 -18.08 11.93 6.32
C TRP A 301 -19.14 11.13 5.56
N MET A 302 -19.23 9.83 5.81
CA MET A 302 -20.10 8.92 5.06
C MET A 302 -20.99 8.14 6.01
N ASP A 303 -22.19 7.81 5.55
CA ASP A 303 -23.18 7.05 6.31
C ASP A 303 -22.93 5.54 6.21
N ASP A 304 -23.46 4.73 7.15
CA ASP A 304 -23.22 3.29 7.19
C ASP A 304 -23.69 2.54 5.92
N GLU A 305 -24.69 3.07 5.22
CA GLU A 305 -25.17 2.53 3.94
C GLU A 305 -24.15 2.67 2.79
N ASP A 306 -23.15 3.56 2.97
CA ASP A 306 -22.07 3.74 2.01
C ASP A 306 -21.00 2.68 2.12
N PHE A 307 -21.06 1.80 3.10
CA PHE A 307 -20.05 0.80 3.36
C PHE A 307 -20.54 -0.61 3.02
N HIS A 308 -19.67 -1.36 2.32
CA HIS A 308 -19.84 -2.78 2.08
C HIS A 308 -19.50 -3.61 3.31
N ASP A 309 -18.38 -3.33 3.93
CA ASP A 309 -17.94 -3.86 5.21
C ASP A 309 -17.61 -2.69 6.17
N PRO A 310 -17.23 -2.91 7.44
CA PRO A 310 -17.05 -1.81 8.39
C PRO A 310 -16.09 -0.69 7.98
N HIS A 311 -15.19 -0.90 6.99
CA HIS A 311 -14.20 0.12 6.61
C HIS A 311 -13.92 0.25 5.10
N HIS A 312 -14.61 -0.53 4.26
CA HIS A 312 -14.54 -0.35 2.80
C HIS A 312 -15.88 0.14 2.27
N MET A 313 -15.85 1.23 1.53
CA MET A 313 -17.04 1.81 0.92
C MET A 313 -17.56 0.94 -0.23
N THR A 314 -18.88 0.99 -0.46
CA THR A 314 -19.49 0.52 -1.71
C THR A 314 -18.97 1.36 -2.89
N PRO A 315 -19.09 0.90 -4.15
CA PRO A 315 -18.75 1.73 -5.32
C PRO A 315 -19.50 3.06 -5.35
N THR A 316 -20.77 3.07 -4.93
CA THR A 316 -21.58 4.31 -4.84
C THR A 316 -21.08 5.22 -3.72
N GLY A 317 -20.74 4.66 -2.55
CA GLY A 317 -20.12 5.40 -1.44
C GLY A 317 -18.79 6.00 -1.84
N ALA A 318 -17.91 5.22 -2.51
CA ALA A 318 -16.63 5.68 -3.02
C ALA A 318 -16.77 6.85 -4.00
N LYS A 319 -17.74 6.80 -4.91
CA LYS A 319 -18.03 7.91 -5.81
C LYS A 319 -18.47 9.16 -5.05
N ARG A 320 -19.42 9.04 -4.14
CA ARG A 320 -19.88 10.17 -3.30
C ARG A 320 -18.73 10.77 -2.48
N PHE A 321 -17.91 9.91 -1.87
CA PHE A 321 -16.76 10.33 -1.11
C PHE A 321 -15.73 11.07 -1.99
N SER A 322 -15.38 10.52 -3.15
CA SER A 322 -14.38 11.12 -4.04
C SER A 322 -14.78 12.54 -4.46
N MET A 323 -16.05 12.77 -4.81
CA MET A 323 -16.56 14.10 -5.14
C MET A 323 -16.55 15.06 -3.93
N LYS A 324 -16.86 14.56 -2.72
CA LYS A 324 -16.79 15.36 -1.49
C LYS A 324 -15.35 15.69 -1.12
N PHE A 325 -14.45 14.71 -1.23
CA PHE A 325 -13.03 14.84 -0.93
C PHE A 325 -12.35 15.84 -1.88
N GLU A 326 -12.67 15.81 -3.16
CA GLU A 326 -12.22 16.81 -4.12
C GLU A 326 -12.56 18.23 -3.64
N LYS A 327 -13.84 18.48 -3.33
CA LYS A 327 -14.31 19.82 -2.99
C LYS A 327 -13.76 20.33 -1.66
N GLN A 328 -13.66 19.48 -0.65
CA GLN A 328 -13.33 19.88 0.71
C GLN A 328 -11.85 19.70 1.08
N VAL A 329 -11.12 18.86 0.35
CA VAL A 329 -9.71 18.56 0.64
C VAL A 329 -8.81 18.93 -0.54
N LEU A 330 -9.00 18.29 -1.71
CA LEU A 330 -8.02 18.44 -2.79
C LEU A 330 -7.92 19.88 -3.29
N LYS A 331 -9.04 20.58 -3.43
CA LYS A 331 -9.04 22.02 -3.82
C LYS A 331 -8.31 22.88 -2.80
N GLN A 332 -8.37 22.56 -1.50
CA GLN A 332 -7.62 23.30 -0.47
C GLN A 332 -6.11 22.98 -0.47
N VAL A 333 -5.77 21.70 -0.69
CA VAL A 333 -4.38 21.23 -0.74
C VAL A 333 -3.62 21.85 -1.91
N ILE A 334 -4.29 22.05 -3.03
CA ILE A 334 -3.72 22.68 -4.23
C ILE A 334 -3.49 24.18 -4.06
N GLN A 335 -4.33 24.86 -3.28
CA GLN A 335 -4.28 26.33 -3.08
C GLN A 335 -3.21 26.76 -2.06
N LYS A 336 -2.72 25.86 -1.25
CA LYS A 336 -1.64 26.12 -0.27
C LYS A 336 -0.28 25.72 -0.83
#